data_6ec18e3b5f8d6045abf86876cc189363
#
_entry.id   6ec18e3b5f8d6045abf86876cc189363
#
_cell.length_a   1.000
_cell.length_b   1.000
_cell.length_c   1.000
_cell.angle_alpha   90.00
_cell.angle_beta   90.00
_cell.angle_gamma   90.00
#
_symmetry.space_group_name_H-M   'P 1'
#
loop_
_entity.id
_entity.type
_entity.pdbx_description
1 polymer ?
#
loop_
_entity_poly.entity_id
_entity_poly.type
_entity_poly.pdbx_seq_one_letter_code
_entity_poly.pdbx_strand_id
1 'polypeptide(L)'
;ELWNLFNGRKAPGEHFRVFPISNWTELDVWQYLAAENVPLPSLYFSHRRSIIERDGMLLADSPVIPKKPGEVPREMSVRCRTIGDLTCTGLWPSQAATIEDIIAEVAASRLTERGSRADDKRSETAMEDRKREGYF
;
A
#
# COMPACT_ATOMS: atom_id res chain seq x y z
N GLU A 1 -0.10 18.52 13.42
CA GLU A 1 0.86 17.59 14.05
C GLU A 1 1.93 18.36 14.83
N LEU A 2 2.32 17.83 15.98
CA LEU A 2 3.23 18.48 16.90
C LEU A 2 4.64 17.89 16.74
N TRP A 3 5.37 18.35 15.72
CA TRP A 3 6.67 17.78 15.34
C TRP A 3 7.77 17.97 16.39
N ASN A 4 7.68 19.01 17.22
CA ASN A 4 8.72 19.36 18.17
C ASN A 4 8.26 19.27 19.63
N LEU A 5 7.08 18.74 19.88
CA LEU A 5 6.50 18.62 21.21
C LEU A 5 6.24 17.15 21.54
N PHE A 6 7.27 16.43 21.95
CA PHE A 6 7.03 15.13 22.54
C PHE A 6 7.45 15.12 24.00
N ASN A 7 6.59 14.49 24.76
CA ASN A 7 6.85 14.19 26.14
C ASN A 7 7.15 12.69 26.25
N GLY A 8 8.41 12.35 26.51
CA GLY A 8 8.84 10.97 26.73
C GLY A 8 8.44 10.41 28.10
N ARG A 9 7.70 11.18 28.91
CA ARG A 9 7.26 10.75 30.23
C ARG A 9 6.01 9.89 30.11
N LYS A 10 6.04 8.70 30.72
CA LYS A 10 4.88 7.82 30.81
C LYS A 10 4.73 7.26 32.22
N ALA A 11 3.50 7.00 32.64
CA ALA A 11 3.17 6.28 33.87
C ALA A 11 3.28 4.75 33.67
N PRO A 12 3.34 3.99 34.78
CA PRO A 12 3.22 2.52 34.69
C PRO A 12 1.93 2.11 33.98
N GLY A 13 2.05 1.18 32.99
CA GLY A 13 0.92 0.70 32.19
C GLY A 13 0.62 1.55 30.95
N GLU A 14 1.16 2.75 30.81
CA GLU A 14 1.07 3.54 29.59
C GLU A 14 2.11 3.12 28.54
N HIS A 15 1.84 3.41 27.28
CA HIS A 15 2.77 3.18 26.19
C HIS A 15 2.67 4.29 25.14
N PHE A 16 3.71 4.44 24.33
CA PHE A 16 3.74 5.36 23.19
C PHE A 16 3.44 4.60 21.91
N ARG A 17 2.72 5.27 21.01
CA ARG A 17 2.64 4.89 19.59
C ARG A 17 3.42 5.92 18.80
N VAL A 18 4.44 5.46 18.09
CA VAL A 18 5.30 6.32 17.29
C VAL A 18 5.06 6.08 15.80
N PHE A 19 4.80 7.14 15.05
CA PHE A 19 4.54 7.11 13.62
C PHE A 19 5.62 7.93 12.89
N PRO A 20 6.84 7.42 12.77
CA PRO A 20 8.00 8.21 12.34
C PRO A 20 7.93 8.72 10.91
N ILE A 21 7.14 8.07 10.06
CA ILE A 21 6.97 8.43 8.64
C ILE A 21 5.56 8.97 8.31
N SER A 22 4.81 9.43 9.31
CA SER A 22 3.42 9.85 9.11
C SER A 22 3.24 11.04 8.16
N ASN A 23 4.28 11.86 7.99
CA ASN A 23 4.30 13.00 7.08
C ASN A 23 5.04 12.73 5.75
N TRP A 24 5.52 11.52 5.54
CA TRP A 24 6.19 11.15 4.30
C TRP A 24 5.19 10.84 3.20
N THR A 25 5.52 11.27 2.00
CA THR A 25 4.83 10.81 0.79
C THR A 25 5.34 9.43 0.38
N GLU A 26 4.63 8.74 -0.51
CA GLU A 26 5.11 7.50 -1.10
C GLU A 26 6.48 7.69 -1.78
N LEU A 27 6.66 8.82 -2.45
CA LEU A 27 7.92 9.13 -3.12
C LEU A 27 9.08 9.28 -2.13
N ASP A 28 8.85 9.96 -0.99
CA ASP A 28 9.88 10.10 0.07
C ASP A 28 10.32 8.74 0.60
N VAL A 29 9.36 7.81 0.78
CA VAL A 29 9.66 6.44 1.22
C VAL A 29 10.55 5.73 0.21
N TRP A 30 10.20 5.77 -1.08
CA TRP A 30 11.01 5.10 -2.12
C TRP A 30 12.40 5.71 -2.27
N GLN A 31 12.52 7.04 -2.20
CA GLN A 31 13.82 7.73 -2.24
C GLN A 31 14.69 7.36 -1.04
N TYR A 32 14.10 7.27 0.15
CA TYR A 32 14.82 6.84 1.36
C TYR A 32 15.31 5.39 1.24
N LEU A 33 14.44 4.48 0.80
CA LEU A 33 14.79 3.07 0.61
C LEU A 33 15.93 2.88 -0.39
N ALA A 34 15.96 3.69 -1.46
CA ALA A 34 17.04 3.71 -2.43
C ALA A 34 18.34 4.23 -1.82
N ALA A 35 18.29 5.36 -1.12
CA ALA A 35 19.47 6.00 -0.52
C ALA A 35 20.15 5.11 0.54
N GLU A 36 19.36 4.41 1.34
CA GLU A 36 19.84 3.51 2.40
C GLU A 36 20.09 2.08 1.91
N ASN A 37 19.87 1.78 0.63
CA ASN A 37 20.02 0.43 0.06
C ASN A 37 19.27 -0.66 0.85
N VAL A 38 18.04 -0.36 1.28
CA VAL A 38 17.24 -1.27 2.08
C VAL A 38 16.81 -2.46 1.22
N PRO A 39 17.05 -3.72 1.63
CA PRO A 39 16.59 -4.88 0.89
C PRO A 39 15.06 -4.97 0.89
N LEU A 40 14.48 -5.17 -0.29
CA LEU A 40 13.03 -5.16 -0.50
C LEU A 40 12.53 -6.52 -0.96
N PRO A 41 11.31 -6.93 -0.55
CA PRO A 41 10.63 -8.08 -1.13
C PRO A 41 10.42 -7.92 -2.63
N SER A 42 10.58 -9.01 -3.38
CA SER A 42 10.43 -9.02 -4.84
C SER A 42 9.02 -8.59 -5.34
N LEU A 43 8.00 -8.69 -4.50
CA LEU A 43 6.63 -8.27 -4.81
C LEU A 43 6.47 -6.77 -5.08
N TYR A 44 7.40 -5.94 -4.61
CA TYR A 44 7.42 -4.51 -4.92
C TYR A 44 7.87 -4.21 -6.35
N PHE A 45 8.58 -5.14 -6.99
CA PHE A 45 9.05 -5.00 -8.38
C PHE A 45 8.10 -5.69 -9.35
N SER A 46 8.17 -5.29 -10.62
CA SER A 46 7.34 -5.90 -11.67
C SER A 46 7.59 -7.39 -11.79
N HIS A 47 6.52 -8.16 -11.77
CA HIS A 47 6.53 -9.61 -11.99
C HIS A 47 5.28 -10.05 -12.74
N ARG A 48 5.39 -11.13 -13.51
CA ARG A 48 4.24 -11.74 -14.18
C ARG A 48 3.44 -12.56 -13.20
N ARG A 49 2.12 -12.35 -13.22
CA ARG A 49 1.21 -13.02 -12.29
C ARG A 49 -0.17 -13.18 -12.90
N SER A 50 -0.83 -14.30 -12.56
CA SER A 50 -2.27 -14.44 -12.80
C SER A 50 -3.06 -13.52 -11.91
N ILE A 51 -3.94 -12.73 -12.49
CA ILE A 51 -4.77 -11.73 -11.80
C ILE A 51 -6.23 -11.89 -12.17
N ILE A 52 -7.11 -11.46 -11.29
CA ILE A 52 -8.53 -11.23 -11.55
C ILE A 52 -8.85 -9.75 -11.37
N GLU A 53 -9.86 -9.27 -12.06
CA GLU A 53 -10.35 -7.91 -11.92
C GLU A 53 -11.67 -7.92 -11.16
N ARG A 54 -11.75 -7.13 -10.10
CA ARG A 54 -12.93 -7.01 -9.24
C ARG A 54 -13.13 -5.54 -8.85
N ASP A 55 -14.29 -4.99 -9.19
CA ASP A 55 -14.67 -3.62 -8.83
C ASP A 55 -13.59 -2.57 -9.23
N GLY A 56 -12.95 -2.80 -10.39
CA GLY A 56 -11.87 -1.95 -10.91
C GLY A 56 -10.52 -2.13 -10.22
N MET A 57 -10.38 -3.13 -9.35
CA MET A 57 -9.10 -3.51 -8.75
C MET A 57 -8.55 -4.78 -9.38
N LEU A 58 -7.24 -4.84 -9.52
CA LEU A 58 -6.52 -6.06 -9.86
C LEU A 58 -6.14 -6.79 -8.58
N LEU A 59 -6.63 -8.00 -8.44
CA LEU A 59 -6.33 -8.88 -7.32
C LEU A 59 -5.51 -10.08 -7.82
N ALA A 60 -4.68 -10.63 -6.96
CA ALA A 60 -3.98 -11.86 -7.27
C ALA A 60 -4.99 -13.01 -7.45
N ASP A 61 -4.88 -13.77 -8.53
CA ASP A 61 -5.59 -15.04 -8.65
C ASP A 61 -4.98 -16.03 -7.64
N SER A 62 -5.76 -16.39 -6.64
CA SER A 62 -5.31 -17.22 -5.52
C SER A 62 -6.46 -18.09 -5.01
N PRO A 63 -6.16 -19.32 -4.54
CA PRO A 63 -7.15 -20.20 -3.92
C PRO A 63 -7.85 -19.60 -2.70
N VAL A 64 -7.20 -18.65 -2.00
CA VAL A 64 -7.78 -17.98 -0.83
C VAL A 64 -8.72 -16.83 -1.20
N ILE A 65 -8.80 -16.48 -2.48
CA ILE A 65 -9.75 -15.48 -3.00
C ILE A 65 -10.77 -16.23 -3.88
N PRO A 66 -11.96 -16.56 -3.35
CA PRO A 66 -13.00 -17.20 -4.15
C PRO A 66 -13.38 -16.31 -5.34
N LYS A 67 -13.33 -16.88 -6.54
CA LYS A 67 -13.73 -16.16 -7.76
C LYS A 67 -15.25 -15.97 -7.81
N LYS A 68 -15.67 -14.79 -8.24
CA LYS A 68 -17.08 -14.50 -8.53
C LYS A 68 -17.42 -14.96 -9.96
N PRO A 69 -18.70 -15.25 -10.26
CA PRO A 69 -19.13 -15.51 -11.62
C PRO A 69 -18.71 -14.38 -12.57
N GLY A 70 -18.08 -14.74 -13.68
CA GLY A 70 -17.61 -13.78 -14.68
C GLY A 70 -16.17 -13.27 -14.47
N GLU A 71 -15.53 -13.54 -13.36
CA GLU A 71 -14.10 -13.22 -13.17
C GLU A 71 -13.24 -14.24 -13.91
N VAL A 72 -12.51 -13.76 -14.92
CA VAL A 72 -11.62 -14.58 -15.74
C VAL A 72 -10.17 -14.23 -15.40
N PRO A 73 -9.38 -15.20 -14.92
CA PRO A 73 -7.96 -14.97 -14.67
C PRO A 73 -7.20 -14.63 -15.95
N ARG A 74 -6.25 -13.70 -15.86
CA ARG A 74 -5.35 -13.34 -16.96
C ARG A 74 -3.94 -13.04 -16.45
N GLU A 75 -2.94 -13.36 -17.26
CA GLU A 75 -1.55 -13.05 -16.96
C GLU A 75 -1.26 -11.58 -17.24
N MET A 76 -0.62 -10.92 -16.26
CA MET A 76 -0.26 -9.51 -16.37
C MET A 76 1.03 -9.22 -15.63
N SER A 77 1.82 -8.24 -16.13
CA SER A 77 2.94 -7.69 -15.38
C SER A 77 2.41 -6.66 -14.38
N VAL A 78 2.63 -6.95 -13.11
CA VAL A 78 2.11 -6.15 -11.99
C VAL A 78 3.14 -6.05 -10.87
N ARG A 79 2.96 -5.09 -9.99
CA ARG A 79 3.68 -4.97 -8.72
C ARG A 79 2.74 -4.64 -7.57
N CYS A 80 3.19 -4.86 -6.35
CA CYS A 80 2.54 -4.31 -5.17
C CYS A 80 3.07 -2.90 -4.88
N ARG A 81 2.20 -1.90 -4.72
CA ARG A 81 2.61 -0.60 -4.15
C ARG A 81 2.73 -0.69 -2.63
N THR A 82 1.86 -1.50 -2.03
CA THR A 82 1.89 -1.86 -0.61
C THR A 82 1.69 -3.35 -0.50
N ILE A 83 2.41 -3.99 0.40
CA ILE A 83 2.18 -5.40 0.74
C ILE A 83 1.30 -5.42 1.99
N GLY A 84 0.08 -5.89 1.84
CA GLY A 84 -0.91 -6.00 2.89
C GLY A 84 -1.68 -7.32 2.79
N ASP A 85 -2.94 -7.32 3.22
CA ASP A 85 -3.81 -8.50 3.10
C ASP A 85 -4.10 -8.81 1.63
N LEU A 86 -3.94 -10.09 1.25
CA LEU A 86 -4.12 -10.57 -0.12
C LEU A 86 -5.53 -10.32 -0.65
N THR A 87 -6.53 -10.34 0.22
CA THR A 87 -7.95 -10.24 -0.16
C THR A 87 -8.38 -8.81 -0.49
N CYS A 88 -7.66 -7.81 -0.02
CA CYS A 88 -8.02 -6.40 -0.19
C CYS A 88 -6.92 -5.54 -0.82
N THR A 89 -5.69 -6.05 -0.95
CA THR A 89 -4.59 -5.29 -1.56
C THR A 89 -4.64 -5.38 -3.07
N GLY A 90 -4.87 -4.24 -3.72
CA GLY A 90 -4.83 -4.13 -5.18
C GLY A 90 -3.42 -4.22 -5.73
N LEU A 91 -3.27 -4.90 -6.87
CA LEU A 91 -2.06 -4.94 -7.66
C LEU A 91 -2.05 -3.75 -8.63
N TRP A 92 -0.87 -3.31 -9.00
CA TRP A 92 -0.66 -2.18 -9.90
C TRP A 92 0.01 -2.65 -11.19
N PRO A 93 -0.56 -2.35 -12.38
CA PRO A 93 0.12 -2.62 -13.65
C PRO A 93 1.43 -1.86 -13.71
N SER A 94 2.53 -2.54 -13.91
CA SER A 94 3.84 -1.92 -13.89
C SER A 94 4.88 -2.76 -14.65
N GLN A 95 5.88 -2.08 -15.20
CA GLN A 95 7.09 -2.67 -15.76
C GLN A 95 8.34 -2.32 -14.93
N ALA A 96 8.17 -1.60 -13.82
CA ALA A 96 9.26 -1.15 -12.96
C ALA A 96 10.00 -2.35 -12.33
N ALA A 97 11.21 -2.62 -12.79
CA ALA A 97 12.02 -3.76 -12.37
C ALA A 97 13.09 -3.36 -11.35
N THR A 98 13.40 -2.07 -11.22
CA THR A 98 14.37 -1.50 -10.30
C THR A 98 13.72 -0.48 -9.37
N ILE A 99 14.42 -0.08 -8.31
CA ILE A 99 13.91 0.96 -7.41
C ILE A 99 13.86 2.32 -8.08
N GLU A 100 14.77 2.60 -8.99
CA GLU A 100 14.80 3.82 -9.79
C GLU A 100 13.57 3.90 -10.72
N ASP A 101 13.19 2.78 -11.34
CA ASP A 101 11.99 2.70 -12.16
C ASP A 101 10.73 2.97 -11.33
N ILE A 102 10.68 2.42 -10.10
CA ILE A 102 9.56 2.66 -9.17
C ILE A 102 9.49 4.14 -8.78
N ILE A 103 10.63 4.77 -8.47
CA ILE A 103 10.70 6.20 -8.14
C ILE A 103 10.17 7.03 -9.32
N ALA A 104 10.60 6.72 -10.54
CA ALA A 104 10.15 7.42 -11.74
C ALA A 104 8.63 7.22 -11.97
N GLU A 105 8.12 6.01 -11.80
CA GLU A 105 6.70 5.68 -11.93
C GLU A 105 5.84 6.42 -10.88
N VAL A 106 6.29 6.43 -9.62
CA VAL A 106 5.58 7.09 -8.51
C VAL A 106 5.59 8.60 -8.69
N ALA A 107 6.70 9.19 -9.11
CA ALA A 107 6.80 10.62 -9.39
C ALA A 107 5.86 11.06 -10.53
N ALA A 108 5.64 10.19 -11.51
CA ALA A 108 4.71 10.44 -12.63
C ALA A 108 3.25 10.16 -12.27
N SER A 109 2.98 9.40 -11.21
CA SER A 109 1.63 8.99 -10.83
C SER A 109 0.89 10.10 -10.08
N ARG A 110 -0.38 10.30 -10.44
CA ARG A 110 -1.31 11.16 -9.69
C ARG A 110 -2.14 10.42 -8.65
N LEU A 111 -2.08 9.08 -8.67
CA LEU A 111 -2.83 8.23 -7.75
C LEU A 111 -2.02 8.00 -6.49
N THR A 112 -2.68 8.11 -5.35
CA THR A 112 -2.10 7.73 -4.07
C THR A 112 -2.17 6.21 -3.88
N GLU A 113 -1.28 5.66 -3.07
CA GLU A 113 -1.31 4.26 -2.66
C GLU A 113 -2.69 3.82 -2.14
N ARG A 114 -3.34 4.67 -1.36
CA ARG A 114 -4.65 4.39 -0.77
C ARG A 114 -5.76 4.18 -1.78
N GLY A 115 -5.70 4.85 -2.92
CA GLY A 115 -6.70 4.68 -3.97
C GLY A 115 -6.79 3.27 -4.55
N SER A 116 -5.85 2.38 -4.22
CA SER A 116 -5.87 0.98 -4.65
C SER A 116 -6.43 0.00 -3.61
N ARG A 117 -6.76 0.47 -2.40
CA ARG A 117 -7.34 -0.39 -1.35
C ARG A 117 -8.85 -0.50 -1.50
N ALA A 118 -9.39 -1.72 -1.30
CA ALA A 118 -10.82 -1.98 -1.43
C ALA A 118 -11.68 -1.25 -0.41
N ASP A 119 -11.20 -1.14 0.81
CA ASP A 119 -11.88 -0.48 1.91
C ASP A 119 -11.88 1.05 1.76
N ASP A 120 -10.84 1.64 1.18
CA ASP A 120 -10.80 3.07 0.89
C ASP A 120 -11.77 3.46 -0.25
N LYS A 121 -12.10 2.53 -1.15
CA LYS A 121 -13.09 2.75 -2.22
C LYS A 121 -14.54 2.64 -1.76
N ARG A 122 -14.80 2.07 -0.60
CA ARG A 122 -16.16 1.87 -0.07
C ARG A 122 -16.74 3.11 0.57
N SER A 123 -15.91 4.04 1.02
CA SER A 123 -16.33 5.27 1.67
C SER A 123 -15.29 6.37 1.44
N GLU A 124 -15.75 7.54 1.02
CA GLU A 124 -14.91 8.74 0.98
C GLU A 124 -14.46 9.18 2.38
N THR A 125 -15.18 8.71 3.40
CA THR A 125 -14.92 9.00 4.82
C THR A 125 -14.27 7.83 5.57
N ALA A 126 -13.76 6.81 4.88
CA ALA A 126 -13.24 5.59 5.50
C ALA A 126 -12.22 5.84 6.63
N MET A 127 -11.40 6.87 6.51
CA MET A 127 -10.45 7.28 7.56
C MET A 127 -11.15 7.89 8.77
N GLU A 128 -12.16 8.72 8.52
CA GLU A 128 -12.93 9.35 9.59
C GLU A 128 -13.79 8.31 10.32
N ASP A 129 -14.35 7.36 9.58
CA ASP A 129 -15.14 6.27 10.16
C ASP A 129 -14.26 5.41 11.07
N ARG A 130 -13.03 5.05 10.65
CA ARG A 130 -12.07 4.31 11.47
C ARG A 130 -11.63 5.07 12.71
N LYS A 131 -11.42 6.39 12.62
CA LYS A 131 -11.12 7.22 13.78
C LYS A 131 -12.26 7.22 14.78
N ARG A 132 -13.50 7.31 14.29
CA ARG A 132 -14.71 7.25 15.14
C ARG A 132 -14.89 5.91 15.83
N GLU A 133 -14.49 4.82 15.19
CA GLU A 133 -14.51 3.46 15.75
C GLU A 133 -13.35 3.17 16.71
N GLY A 134 -12.46 4.13 16.92
CA GLY A 134 -11.36 4.01 17.87
C GLY A 134 -10.19 3.13 17.39
N TYR A 135 -9.98 3.03 16.10
CA TYR A 135 -8.90 2.21 15.51
C TYR A 135 -7.52 2.84 15.64
N PHE A 136 -7.45 4.07 16.18
CA PHE A 136 -6.21 4.80 16.46
C PHE A 136 -6.15 5.26 17.90
#